data_1a4f895f3e4223b285f88bdb898545c8
#
_entry.id   1a4f895f3e4223b285f88bdb898545c8
#
_cell.length_a   1.000
_cell.length_b   1.000
_cell.length_c   1.000
_cell.angle_alpha   90.00
_cell.angle_beta   90.00
_cell.angle_gamma   90.00
#
_symmetry.space_group_name_H-M   'P 1'
#
loop_
_entity.id
_entity.type
_entity.pdbx_description
1 polymer ?
#
loop_
_entity_poly.entity_id
_entity_poly.type
_entity_poly.pdbx_seq_one_letter_code
_entity_poly.pdbx_strand_id
1 'polypeptide(L)'
;SRSADECVKLADELLKLAPNSITARKQRAECSLARGNLDMATTDWARLARMSPSPELQLRLSLISYYILGTRDSQMQDAGLAHLKACLHDDPENKQCIRAHKQLRKIDKALNKARGFSDDGKWRAVISALKSAKVGGPTVYEEVEKVLQDASSSGILPEAISNPTARSELLHEIAGLYCISYIEQDLIRKAMPWCEKLEKVDPSNEYVLMAKGEQQMNDQNYEEAVRLFSQAAEHSENHSVRQRLFKAQKLLKQSKTKDYYKVLGVSRDADERTIKKAYRRLAREHHPDKGGDQEKMTQINEAFGVLGNAELRERYDNGDDPNDPTGGQHASYEDMFAHGAHPFAQFFQQAHFQYGGGAHDFHFDF
;
A
#
# COMPACT_ATOMS: atom_id res chain seq x y z
N SER A 1 17.57 -30.74 6.65
CA SER A 1 18.33 -31.60 7.56
C SER A 1 19.38 -32.34 6.75
N ARG A 2 20.58 -32.65 7.34
CA ARG A 2 21.69 -33.36 6.66
C ARG A 2 21.24 -34.63 5.94
N SER A 3 20.33 -35.39 6.55
CA SER A 3 19.82 -36.64 5.96
C SER A 3 18.98 -36.41 4.69
N ALA A 4 18.26 -35.33 4.60
CA ALA A 4 17.47 -35.00 3.40
C ALA A 4 18.37 -34.49 2.25
N ASP A 5 19.46 -33.77 2.56
CA ASP A 5 20.47 -33.38 1.57
C ASP A 5 21.23 -34.57 0.99
N GLU A 6 21.64 -35.52 1.83
CA GLU A 6 22.26 -36.75 1.41
C GLU A 6 21.32 -37.60 0.56
N CYS A 7 20.04 -37.68 0.95
CA CYS A 7 19.03 -38.39 0.19
C CYS A 7 18.85 -37.84 -1.21
N VAL A 8 18.77 -36.51 -1.36
CA VAL A 8 18.67 -35.87 -2.69
C VAL A 8 19.89 -36.17 -3.54
N LYS A 9 21.12 -36.08 -2.98
CA LYS A 9 22.36 -36.41 -3.69
C LYS A 9 22.39 -37.85 -4.19
N LEU A 10 22.06 -38.81 -3.32
CA LEU A 10 22.00 -40.23 -3.69
C LEU A 10 20.98 -40.51 -4.78
N ALA A 11 19.78 -39.88 -4.68
CA ALA A 11 18.77 -40.01 -5.71
C ALA A 11 19.20 -39.36 -7.03
N ASP A 12 19.94 -38.25 -7.00
CA ASP A 12 20.52 -37.61 -8.20
C ASP A 12 21.54 -38.55 -8.88
N GLU A 13 22.39 -39.21 -8.12
CA GLU A 13 23.36 -40.19 -8.65
C GLU A 13 22.64 -41.37 -9.30
N LEU A 14 21.62 -41.91 -8.61
CA LEU A 14 20.81 -43.01 -9.17
C LEU A 14 20.09 -42.57 -10.46
N LEU A 15 19.60 -41.34 -10.53
CA LEU A 15 18.92 -40.83 -11.73
C LEU A 15 19.89 -40.52 -12.87
N LYS A 16 21.20 -40.30 -12.60
CA LYS A 16 22.22 -40.24 -13.65
C LYS A 16 22.45 -41.60 -14.30
N LEU A 17 22.43 -42.65 -13.48
CA LEU A 17 22.60 -44.05 -13.97
C LEU A 17 21.32 -44.61 -14.60
N ALA A 18 20.17 -44.29 -14.02
CA ALA A 18 18.85 -44.75 -14.47
C ALA A 18 17.85 -43.60 -14.55
N PRO A 19 17.83 -42.78 -15.62
CA PRO A 19 17.02 -41.57 -15.72
C PRO A 19 15.51 -41.82 -15.65
N ASN A 20 15.05 -43.01 -15.94
CA ASN A 20 13.66 -43.43 -15.91
C ASN A 20 13.26 -44.23 -14.66
N SER A 21 14.11 -44.29 -13.64
CA SER A 21 13.78 -44.96 -12.39
C SER A 21 12.65 -44.22 -11.66
N ILE A 22 11.48 -44.85 -11.59
CA ILE A 22 10.31 -44.34 -10.85
C ILE A 22 10.63 -44.23 -9.38
N THR A 23 11.27 -45.26 -8.80
CA THR A 23 11.63 -45.29 -7.37
C THR A 23 12.61 -44.19 -6.97
N ALA A 24 13.70 -44.02 -7.73
CA ALA A 24 14.68 -42.98 -7.45
C ALA A 24 14.08 -41.57 -7.56
N ARG A 25 13.20 -41.34 -8.54
CA ARG A 25 12.52 -40.08 -8.73
C ARG A 25 11.52 -39.78 -7.62
N LYS A 26 10.73 -40.78 -7.22
CA LYS A 26 9.82 -40.68 -6.07
C LYS A 26 10.59 -40.31 -4.79
N GLN A 27 11.67 -41.01 -4.55
CA GLN A 27 12.53 -40.76 -3.38
C GLN A 27 13.13 -39.34 -3.41
N ARG A 28 13.60 -38.86 -4.58
CA ARG A 28 14.11 -37.50 -4.71
C ARG A 28 13.05 -36.45 -4.44
N ALA A 29 11.82 -36.64 -4.94
CA ALA A 29 10.71 -35.73 -4.67
C ALA A 29 10.40 -35.67 -3.17
N GLU A 30 10.34 -36.78 -2.47
CA GLU A 30 10.09 -36.83 -1.02
C GLU A 30 11.21 -36.16 -0.22
N CYS A 31 12.49 -36.42 -0.57
CA CYS A 31 13.61 -35.79 0.08
C CYS A 31 13.73 -34.29 -0.21
N SER A 32 13.39 -33.86 -1.43
CA SER A 32 13.33 -32.45 -1.81
C SER A 32 12.26 -31.72 -1.00
N LEU A 33 11.10 -32.35 -0.82
CA LEU A 33 10.03 -31.79 0.01
C LEU A 33 10.46 -31.69 1.48
N ALA A 34 11.14 -32.71 2.02
CA ALA A 34 11.67 -32.67 3.39
C ALA A 34 12.75 -31.57 3.60
N ARG A 35 13.40 -31.11 2.53
CA ARG A 35 14.27 -29.93 2.52
C ARG A 35 13.50 -28.61 2.42
N GLY A 36 12.20 -28.66 2.17
CA GLY A 36 11.36 -27.50 1.88
C GLY A 36 11.40 -27.01 0.41
N ASN A 37 12.05 -27.78 -0.48
CA ASN A 37 12.12 -27.45 -1.91
C ASN A 37 10.92 -28.08 -2.64
N LEU A 38 9.81 -27.33 -2.65
CA LEU A 38 8.56 -27.75 -3.27
C LEU A 38 8.64 -27.79 -4.81
N ASP A 39 9.38 -26.86 -5.42
CA ASP A 39 9.51 -26.77 -6.88
C ASP A 39 10.20 -28.02 -7.45
N MET A 40 11.29 -28.46 -6.83
CA MET A 40 11.99 -29.67 -7.23
C MET A 40 11.11 -30.91 -7.05
N ALA A 41 10.39 -31.01 -5.92
CA ALA A 41 9.45 -32.10 -5.68
C ALA A 41 8.33 -32.12 -6.72
N THR A 42 7.75 -30.95 -7.05
CA THR A 42 6.69 -30.81 -8.05
C THR A 42 7.18 -31.19 -9.44
N THR A 43 8.39 -30.81 -9.81
CA THR A 43 9.03 -31.18 -11.08
C THR A 43 9.17 -32.71 -11.22
N ASP A 44 9.62 -33.37 -10.17
CA ASP A 44 9.75 -34.82 -10.15
C ASP A 44 8.39 -35.53 -10.21
N TRP A 45 7.42 -35.07 -9.44
CA TRP A 45 6.06 -35.60 -9.48
C TRP A 45 5.39 -35.39 -10.86
N ALA A 46 5.61 -34.25 -11.50
CA ALA A 46 5.10 -34.01 -12.86
C ALA A 46 5.71 -34.97 -13.88
N ARG A 47 6.99 -35.36 -13.72
CA ARG A 47 7.60 -36.39 -14.56
C ARG A 47 7.10 -37.78 -14.24
N LEU A 48 6.87 -38.10 -12.96
CA LEU A 48 6.24 -39.33 -12.52
C LEU A 48 4.83 -39.49 -13.07
N ALA A 49 4.03 -38.45 -13.07
CA ALA A 49 2.68 -38.44 -13.60
C ALA A 49 2.62 -38.75 -15.11
N ARG A 50 3.68 -38.45 -15.85
CA ARG A 50 3.82 -38.81 -17.28
C ARG A 50 4.28 -40.25 -17.47
N MET A 51 5.08 -40.79 -16.54
CA MET A 51 5.62 -42.16 -16.62
C MET A 51 4.67 -43.20 -16.06
N SER A 52 3.96 -42.85 -15.01
CA SER A 52 3.01 -43.69 -14.29
C SER A 52 1.83 -42.86 -13.84
N PRO A 53 0.86 -42.57 -14.72
CA PRO A 53 -0.32 -41.76 -14.39
C PRO A 53 -1.12 -42.35 -13.23
N SER A 54 -1.53 -41.50 -12.30
CA SER A 54 -2.52 -41.87 -11.28
C SER A 54 -3.40 -40.67 -10.94
N PRO A 55 -4.69 -40.87 -10.69
CA PRO A 55 -5.61 -39.79 -10.32
C PRO A 55 -5.16 -39.01 -9.10
N GLU A 56 -4.62 -39.69 -8.07
CA GLU A 56 -4.14 -39.08 -6.86
C GLU A 56 -2.96 -38.12 -7.13
N LEU A 57 -1.99 -38.55 -7.96
CA LEU A 57 -0.83 -37.74 -8.31
C LEU A 57 -1.23 -36.52 -9.16
N GLN A 58 -2.18 -36.70 -10.08
CA GLN A 58 -2.72 -35.60 -10.90
C GLN A 58 -3.46 -34.57 -10.03
N LEU A 59 -4.26 -35.03 -9.05
CA LEU A 59 -4.93 -34.15 -8.08
C LEU A 59 -3.92 -33.39 -7.22
N ARG A 60 -2.91 -34.09 -6.69
CA ARG A 60 -1.82 -33.48 -5.91
C ARG A 60 -1.09 -32.39 -6.70
N LEU A 61 -0.71 -32.69 -7.93
CA LEU A 61 -0.05 -31.74 -8.82
C LEU A 61 -0.91 -30.54 -9.14
N SER A 62 -2.20 -30.76 -9.41
CA SER A 62 -3.13 -29.64 -9.65
C SER A 62 -3.24 -28.74 -8.42
N LEU A 63 -3.35 -29.31 -7.22
CA LEU A 63 -3.44 -28.52 -5.98
C LEU A 63 -2.17 -27.70 -5.74
N ILE A 64 -1.01 -28.31 -5.89
CA ILE A 64 0.27 -27.62 -5.68
C ILE A 64 0.47 -26.53 -6.74
N SER A 65 0.32 -26.88 -8.01
CA SER A 65 0.61 -25.96 -9.11
C SER A 65 -0.37 -24.79 -9.16
N TYR A 66 -1.67 -25.04 -8.97
CA TYR A 66 -2.67 -23.98 -9.07
C TYR A 66 -2.81 -23.15 -7.80
N TYR A 67 -2.93 -23.82 -6.64
CA TYR A 67 -3.31 -23.13 -5.40
C TYR A 67 -2.12 -22.71 -4.54
N ILE A 68 -0.99 -23.45 -4.60
CA ILE A 68 0.19 -23.14 -3.74
C ILE A 68 1.19 -22.31 -4.52
N LEU A 69 1.63 -22.74 -5.72
CA LEU A 69 2.68 -22.09 -6.50
C LEU A 69 2.15 -21.16 -7.61
N GLY A 70 0.85 -21.20 -7.89
CA GLY A 70 0.27 -20.48 -9.01
C GLY A 70 0.14 -18.99 -8.74
N THR A 71 0.94 -18.18 -9.44
CA THR A 71 0.79 -16.72 -9.52
C THR A 71 0.20 -16.33 -10.87
N ARG A 72 -0.23 -15.06 -11.01
CA ARG A 72 -0.78 -14.51 -12.25
C ARG A 72 0.16 -14.71 -13.44
N ASP A 73 1.45 -14.47 -13.25
CA ASP A 73 2.47 -14.47 -14.29
C ASP A 73 3.16 -15.84 -14.46
N SER A 74 2.77 -16.85 -13.68
CA SER A 74 3.35 -18.17 -13.74
C SER A 74 2.51 -19.13 -14.61
N GLN A 75 3.21 -20.01 -15.34
CA GLN A 75 2.54 -21.10 -16.07
C GLN A 75 1.97 -22.19 -15.14
N MET A 76 2.13 -22.02 -13.81
CA MET A 76 1.72 -23.01 -12.82
C MET A 76 0.20 -23.18 -12.75
N GLN A 77 -0.58 -22.10 -12.94
CA GLN A 77 -2.04 -22.19 -12.96
C GLN A 77 -2.53 -23.00 -14.16
N ASP A 78 -1.94 -22.78 -15.34
CA ASP A 78 -2.26 -23.57 -16.52
C ASP A 78 -1.84 -25.04 -16.37
N ALA A 79 -0.69 -25.29 -15.76
CA ALA A 79 -0.23 -26.63 -15.42
C ALA A 79 -1.21 -27.34 -14.45
N GLY A 80 -1.71 -26.62 -13.44
CA GLY A 80 -2.70 -27.14 -12.51
C GLY A 80 -4.00 -27.56 -13.18
N LEU A 81 -4.50 -26.74 -14.12
CA LEU A 81 -5.66 -27.09 -14.97
C LEU A 81 -5.36 -28.30 -15.89
N ALA A 82 -4.17 -28.36 -16.49
CA ALA A 82 -3.75 -29.44 -17.37
C ALA A 82 -3.72 -30.80 -16.62
N HIS A 83 -3.25 -30.82 -15.38
CA HIS A 83 -3.24 -32.02 -14.54
C HIS A 83 -4.64 -32.56 -14.29
N LEU A 84 -5.64 -31.73 -14.04
CA LEU A 84 -7.04 -32.19 -13.90
C LEU A 84 -7.65 -32.67 -15.20
N LYS A 85 -7.30 -32.06 -16.34
CA LYS A 85 -7.71 -32.53 -17.67
C LYS A 85 -7.06 -33.92 -17.94
N ALA A 86 -5.79 -34.11 -17.59
CA ALA A 86 -5.13 -35.41 -17.73
C ALA A 86 -5.81 -36.49 -16.84
N CYS A 87 -6.11 -36.14 -15.58
CA CYS A 87 -6.88 -37.06 -14.73
C CYS A 87 -8.20 -37.50 -15.34
N LEU A 88 -8.97 -36.58 -15.91
CA LEU A 88 -10.27 -36.88 -16.54
C LEU A 88 -10.15 -37.54 -17.91
N HIS A 89 -9.02 -37.39 -18.59
CA HIS A 89 -8.70 -38.11 -19.82
C HIS A 89 -8.45 -39.59 -19.52
N ASP A 90 -7.69 -39.88 -18.46
CA ASP A 90 -7.33 -41.24 -18.07
C ASP A 90 -8.48 -41.96 -17.37
N ASP A 91 -9.28 -41.25 -16.57
CA ASP A 91 -10.46 -41.77 -15.86
C ASP A 91 -11.61 -40.74 -15.91
N PRO A 92 -12.47 -40.76 -16.94
CA PRO A 92 -13.56 -39.79 -17.10
C PRO A 92 -14.64 -39.84 -16.00
N GLU A 93 -14.76 -40.97 -15.29
CA GLU A 93 -15.78 -41.15 -14.23
C GLU A 93 -15.20 -40.81 -12.82
N ASN A 94 -13.96 -40.41 -12.72
CA ASN A 94 -13.32 -40.09 -11.44
C ASN A 94 -14.02 -38.92 -10.73
N LYS A 95 -14.80 -39.27 -9.71
CA LYS A 95 -15.61 -38.28 -8.96
C LYS A 95 -14.78 -37.20 -8.30
N GLN A 96 -13.55 -37.51 -7.85
CA GLN A 96 -12.66 -36.53 -7.21
C GLN A 96 -12.14 -35.53 -8.25
N CYS A 97 -11.65 -36.00 -9.39
CA CYS A 97 -11.16 -35.12 -10.48
C CYS A 97 -12.29 -34.28 -11.08
N ILE A 98 -13.51 -34.85 -11.26
CA ILE A 98 -14.67 -34.07 -11.70
C ILE A 98 -14.99 -32.92 -10.75
N ARG A 99 -15.04 -33.20 -9.44
CA ARG A 99 -15.29 -32.15 -8.41
C ARG A 99 -14.22 -31.10 -8.40
N ALA A 100 -12.95 -31.52 -8.35
CA ALA A 100 -11.78 -30.61 -8.31
C ALA A 100 -11.75 -29.74 -9.59
N HIS A 101 -11.96 -30.31 -10.78
CA HIS A 101 -11.98 -29.56 -12.04
C HIS A 101 -13.11 -28.51 -12.05
N LYS A 102 -14.32 -28.89 -11.65
CA LYS A 102 -15.47 -27.97 -11.59
C LYS A 102 -15.21 -26.82 -10.62
N GLN A 103 -14.64 -27.11 -9.44
CA GLN A 103 -14.32 -26.12 -8.41
C GLN A 103 -13.21 -25.19 -8.87
N LEU A 104 -12.12 -25.74 -9.42
CA LEU A 104 -10.99 -24.95 -9.91
C LEU A 104 -11.44 -24.00 -11.05
N ARG A 105 -12.22 -24.48 -12.03
CA ARG A 105 -12.75 -23.65 -13.12
C ARG A 105 -13.64 -22.52 -12.62
N LYS A 106 -14.40 -22.74 -11.55
CA LYS A 106 -15.20 -21.68 -10.91
C LYS A 106 -14.32 -20.59 -10.32
N ILE A 107 -13.28 -20.98 -9.55
CA ILE A 107 -12.32 -20.07 -8.92
C ILE A 107 -11.53 -19.31 -10.00
N ASP A 108 -11.01 -20.03 -10.99
CA ASP A 108 -10.24 -19.47 -12.11
C ASP A 108 -11.04 -18.38 -12.86
N LYS A 109 -12.31 -18.67 -13.19
CA LYS A 109 -13.18 -17.68 -13.83
C LYS A 109 -13.39 -16.42 -12.98
N ALA A 110 -13.61 -16.59 -11.68
CA ALA A 110 -13.81 -15.45 -10.76
C ALA A 110 -12.54 -14.63 -10.61
N LEU A 111 -11.39 -15.30 -10.48
CA LEU A 111 -10.09 -14.67 -10.34
C LEU A 111 -9.68 -13.89 -11.60
N ASN A 112 -9.80 -14.51 -12.78
CA ASN A 112 -9.48 -13.84 -14.05
C ASN A 112 -10.38 -12.61 -14.30
N LYS A 113 -11.65 -12.69 -13.89
CA LYS A 113 -12.55 -11.54 -13.92
C LYS A 113 -12.11 -10.43 -12.95
N ALA A 114 -11.69 -10.79 -11.74
CA ALA A 114 -11.20 -9.85 -10.75
C ALA A 114 -9.91 -9.18 -11.20
N ARG A 115 -8.98 -9.94 -11.80
CA ARG A 115 -7.73 -9.41 -12.39
C ARG A 115 -8.01 -8.39 -13.48
N GLY A 116 -8.89 -8.71 -14.43
CA GLY A 116 -9.29 -7.78 -15.49
C GLY A 116 -9.91 -6.49 -14.94
N PHE A 117 -10.73 -6.58 -13.90
CA PHE A 117 -11.26 -5.39 -13.24
C PHE A 117 -10.19 -4.60 -12.48
N SER A 118 -9.20 -5.28 -11.92
CA SER A 118 -8.07 -4.62 -11.25
C SER A 118 -7.22 -3.84 -12.25
N ASP A 119 -6.94 -4.42 -13.42
CA ASP A 119 -6.21 -3.76 -14.51
C ASP A 119 -6.93 -2.50 -15.03
N ASP A 120 -8.25 -2.55 -15.03
CA ASP A 120 -9.12 -1.43 -15.40
C ASP A 120 -9.31 -0.40 -14.26
N GLY A 121 -8.78 -0.61 -13.06
CA GLY A 121 -9.03 0.24 -11.88
C GLY A 121 -10.47 0.18 -11.34
N LYS A 122 -11.23 -0.86 -11.69
CA LYS A 122 -12.64 -1.02 -11.30
C LYS A 122 -12.77 -1.73 -9.95
N TRP A 123 -12.29 -1.10 -8.88
CA TRP A 123 -12.10 -1.70 -7.54
C TRP A 123 -13.36 -2.29 -6.91
N ARG A 124 -14.53 -1.66 -7.09
CA ARG A 124 -15.82 -2.23 -6.62
C ARG A 124 -16.17 -3.53 -7.34
N ALA A 125 -15.85 -3.61 -8.63
CA ALA A 125 -16.11 -4.81 -9.44
C ALA A 125 -15.15 -5.95 -9.08
N VAL A 126 -13.89 -5.65 -8.70
CA VAL A 126 -12.93 -6.64 -8.15
C VAL A 126 -13.55 -7.33 -6.94
N ILE A 127 -13.97 -6.55 -5.93
CA ILE A 127 -14.59 -7.09 -4.71
C ILE A 127 -15.84 -7.92 -5.04
N SER A 128 -16.68 -7.44 -5.97
CA SER A 128 -17.87 -8.16 -6.39
C SER A 128 -17.55 -9.49 -7.08
N ALA A 129 -16.50 -9.55 -7.91
CA ALA A 129 -16.08 -10.77 -8.59
C ALA A 129 -15.53 -11.84 -7.62
N LEU A 130 -14.89 -11.40 -6.52
CA LEU A 130 -14.33 -12.28 -5.50
C LEU A 130 -15.32 -12.68 -4.40
N LYS A 131 -16.51 -12.07 -4.36
CA LYS A 131 -17.59 -12.46 -3.46
C LYS A 131 -18.41 -13.60 -4.05
N SER A 132 -19.09 -14.33 -3.17
CA SER A 132 -20.09 -15.31 -3.62
C SER A 132 -21.24 -14.64 -4.37
N ALA A 133 -21.74 -15.32 -5.41
CA ALA A 133 -22.99 -14.92 -6.05
C ALA A 133 -24.22 -15.09 -5.14
N LYS A 134 -24.12 -15.92 -4.09
CA LYS A 134 -25.17 -16.11 -3.09
C LYS A 134 -24.92 -15.20 -1.91
N VAL A 135 -25.97 -14.55 -1.41
CA VAL A 135 -25.90 -13.74 -0.19
C VAL A 135 -25.46 -14.62 0.98
N GLY A 136 -24.41 -14.22 1.69
CA GLY A 136 -23.84 -14.98 2.80
C GLY A 136 -23.05 -16.23 2.39
N GLY A 137 -22.83 -16.46 1.10
CA GLY A 137 -21.97 -17.55 0.64
C GLY A 137 -20.47 -17.23 0.78
N PRO A 138 -19.61 -18.27 0.72
CA PRO A 138 -18.18 -18.10 0.90
C PRO A 138 -17.58 -17.24 -0.22
N THR A 139 -16.61 -16.40 0.14
CA THR A 139 -15.76 -15.67 -0.80
C THR A 139 -14.86 -16.63 -1.56
N VAL A 140 -14.26 -16.16 -2.67
CA VAL A 140 -13.25 -16.97 -3.41
C VAL A 140 -12.06 -17.29 -2.50
N TYR A 141 -11.68 -16.39 -1.60
CA TYR A 141 -10.62 -16.65 -0.61
C TYR A 141 -10.98 -17.84 0.30
N GLU A 142 -12.15 -17.82 0.90
CA GLU A 142 -12.63 -18.91 1.78
C GLU A 142 -12.82 -20.23 1.04
N GLU A 143 -13.24 -20.18 -0.23
CA GLU A 143 -13.32 -21.39 -1.09
C GLU A 143 -11.95 -22.00 -1.32
N VAL A 144 -10.92 -21.20 -1.62
CA VAL A 144 -9.52 -21.65 -1.79
C VAL A 144 -8.95 -22.18 -0.49
N GLU A 145 -9.16 -21.47 0.61
CA GLU A 145 -8.71 -21.87 1.95
C GLU A 145 -9.28 -23.26 2.32
N LYS A 146 -10.56 -23.45 2.09
CA LYS A 146 -11.24 -24.74 2.32
C LYS A 146 -10.67 -25.86 1.44
N VAL A 147 -10.41 -25.60 0.15
CA VAL A 147 -9.81 -26.60 -0.75
C VAL A 147 -8.46 -27.10 -0.20
N LEU A 148 -7.63 -26.18 0.27
CA LEU A 148 -6.30 -26.52 0.81
C LEU A 148 -6.39 -27.26 2.15
N GLN A 149 -7.33 -26.89 3.01
CA GLN A 149 -7.60 -27.57 4.29
C GLN A 149 -8.13 -28.98 4.06
N ASP A 150 -9.11 -29.15 3.17
CA ASP A 150 -9.68 -30.45 2.81
C ASP A 150 -8.61 -31.36 2.17
N ALA A 151 -7.74 -30.82 1.32
CA ALA A 151 -6.65 -31.56 0.69
C ALA A 151 -5.57 -32.01 1.67
N SER A 152 -5.30 -31.18 2.68
CA SER A 152 -4.37 -31.53 3.77
C SER A 152 -4.95 -32.62 4.67
N SER A 153 -6.21 -32.48 5.09
CA SER A 153 -6.86 -33.44 6.00
C SER A 153 -7.16 -34.81 5.32
N SER A 154 -7.34 -34.82 4.01
CA SER A 154 -7.53 -36.06 3.23
C SER A 154 -6.23 -36.77 2.86
N GLY A 155 -5.05 -36.20 3.16
CA GLY A 155 -3.74 -36.76 2.82
C GLY A 155 -3.35 -36.64 1.34
N ILE A 156 -4.12 -35.94 0.52
CA ILE A 156 -3.75 -35.67 -0.89
C ILE A 156 -2.50 -34.81 -0.94
N LEU A 157 -2.43 -33.78 -0.09
CA LEU A 157 -1.21 -33.03 0.13
C LEU A 157 -0.32 -33.75 1.17
N PRO A 158 0.98 -33.93 0.90
CA PRO A 158 1.90 -34.53 1.86
C PRO A 158 1.97 -33.71 3.17
N GLU A 159 2.11 -34.39 4.31
CA GLU A 159 2.24 -33.75 5.64
C GLU A 159 3.43 -32.77 5.73
N ALA A 160 4.49 -33.02 4.95
CA ALA A 160 5.64 -32.12 4.86
C ALA A 160 5.30 -30.74 4.27
N ILE A 161 4.16 -30.61 3.59
CA ILE A 161 3.58 -29.28 3.24
C ILE A 161 2.76 -28.79 4.45
N SER A 162 3.50 -28.45 5.51
CA SER A 162 2.87 -27.86 6.70
C SER A 162 2.24 -26.51 6.35
N ASN A 163 1.02 -26.29 6.81
CA ASN A 163 0.26 -25.04 6.62
C ASN A 163 0.18 -24.58 5.14
N PRO A 164 -0.50 -25.36 4.26
CA PRO A 164 -0.57 -25.04 2.84
C PRO A 164 -1.26 -23.69 2.56
N THR A 165 -2.14 -23.22 3.45
CA THR A 165 -2.80 -21.92 3.32
C THR A 165 -1.85 -20.74 3.49
N ALA A 166 -0.87 -20.85 4.40
CA ALA A 166 0.16 -19.82 4.60
C ALA A 166 1.21 -19.80 3.47
N ARG A 167 1.32 -20.88 2.69
CA ARG A 167 2.23 -20.99 1.55
C ARG A 167 1.57 -20.71 0.19
N SER A 168 0.28 -20.44 0.19
CA SER A 168 -0.50 -20.30 -1.04
C SER A 168 -0.31 -18.93 -1.67
N GLU A 169 0.43 -18.87 -2.76
CA GLU A 169 0.58 -17.65 -3.57
C GLU A 169 -0.77 -17.15 -4.08
N LEU A 170 -1.70 -18.08 -4.39
CA LEU A 170 -3.04 -17.71 -4.80
C LEU A 170 -3.83 -17.00 -3.70
N LEU A 171 -3.73 -17.46 -2.44
CA LEU A 171 -4.37 -16.77 -1.32
C LEU A 171 -3.74 -15.41 -1.06
N HIS A 172 -2.42 -15.28 -1.22
CA HIS A 172 -1.73 -14.00 -1.12
C HIS A 172 -2.20 -13.03 -2.20
N GLU A 173 -2.31 -13.48 -3.45
CA GLU A 173 -2.84 -12.67 -4.54
C GLU A 173 -4.28 -12.21 -4.28
N ILE A 174 -5.18 -13.12 -3.86
CA ILE A 174 -6.56 -12.76 -3.56
C ILE A 174 -6.64 -11.77 -2.39
N ALA A 175 -5.82 -11.95 -1.36
CA ALA A 175 -5.72 -11.00 -0.26
C ALA A 175 -5.22 -9.63 -0.73
N GLY A 176 -4.24 -9.61 -1.64
CA GLY A 176 -3.75 -8.40 -2.30
C GLY A 176 -4.84 -7.66 -3.07
N LEU A 177 -5.61 -8.39 -3.89
CA LEU A 177 -6.73 -7.82 -4.63
C LEU A 177 -7.80 -7.19 -3.73
N TYR A 178 -8.12 -7.80 -2.59
CA TYR A 178 -9.01 -7.20 -1.59
C TYR A 178 -8.37 -5.99 -0.91
N CYS A 179 -7.10 -6.11 -0.48
CA CYS A 179 -6.36 -5.05 0.22
C CYS A 179 -6.33 -3.77 -0.62
N ILE A 180 -5.80 -3.84 -1.86
CA ILE A 180 -5.72 -2.67 -2.74
C ILE A 180 -7.11 -2.13 -3.11
N SER A 181 -8.07 -3.02 -3.39
CA SER A 181 -9.42 -2.59 -3.76
C SER A 181 -10.12 -1.80 -2.68
N TYR A 182 -9.88 -2.08 -1.41
CA TYR A 182 -10.41 -1.30 -0.30
C TYR A 182 -9.60 -0.02 -0.04
N ILE A 183 -8.27 -0.05 -0.22
CA ILE A 183 -7.42 1.15 -0.11
C ILE A 183 -7.83 2.21 -1.15
N GLU A 184 -8.02 1.79 -2.41
CA GLU A 184 -8.38 2.69 -3.51
C GLU A 184 -9.82 3.25 -3.41
N GLN A 185 -10.62 2.73 -2.49
CA GLN A 185 -11.93 3.24 -2.14
C GLN A 185 -11.95 4.01 -0.81
N ASP A 186 -10.80 4.31 -0.22
CA ASP A 186 -10.63 4.95 1.09
C ASP A 186 -11.31 4.19 2.25
N LEU A 187 -11.50 2.87 2.09
CA LEU A 187 -12.14 1.99 3.06
C LEU A 187 -11.08 1.25 3.92
N ILE A 188 -10.17 2.00 4.54
CA ILE A 188 -8.99 1.47 5.22
C ILE A 188 -9.34 0.44 6.29
N ARG A 189 -10.40 0.65 7.09
CA ARG A 189 -10.84 -0.33 8.10
C ARG A 189 -11.24 -1.69 7.50
N LYS A 190 -11.71 -1.72 6.24
CA LYS A 190 -12.02 -2.97 5.53
C LYS A 190 -10.81 -3.56 4.82
N ALA A 191 -9.82 -2.74 4.49
CA ALA A 191 -8.56 -3.17 3.89
C ALA A 191 -7.69 -3.92 4.92
N MET A 192 -7.58 -3.40 6.15
CA MET A 192 -6.67 -3.89 7.17
C MET A 192 -6.67 -5.42 7.37
N PRO A 193 -7.81 -6.11 7.54
CA PRO A 193 -7.79 -7.57 7.73
C PRO A 193 -7.20 -8.35 6.55
N TRP A 194 -7.27 -7.80 5.35
CA TRP A 194 -6.70 -8.41 4.13
C TRP A 194 -5.20 -8.08 4.00
N CYS A 195 -4.82 -6.85 4.30
CA CYS A 195 -3.43 -6.42 4.27
C CYS A 195 -2.60 -7.12 5.37
N GLU A 196 -3.18 -7.35 6.56
CA GLU A 196 -2.55 -8.14 7.65
C GLU A 196 -2.27 -9.60 7.26
N LYS A 197 -3.08 -10.18 6.37
CA LYS A 197 -2.81 -11.53 5.83
C LYS A 197 -1.54 -11.53 4.98
N LEU A 198 -1.32 -10.48 4.18
CA LEU A 198 -0.10 -10.29 3.39
C LEU A 198 1.11 -9.97 4.26
N GLU A 199 0.95 -9.14 5.27
CA GLU A 199 2.03 -8.74 6.17
C GLU A 199 2.72 -9.93 6.84
N LYS A 200 1.98 -10.99 7.16
CA LYS A 200 2.53 -12.21 7.75
C LYS A 200 3.52 -12.95 6.85
N VAL A 201 3.43 -12.73 5.54
CA VAL A 201 4.24 -13.39 4.53
C VAL A 201 5.31 -12.45 4.00
N ASP A 202 4.92 -11.23 3.68
CA ASP A 202 5.78 -10.18 3.15
C ASP A 202 5.44 -8.82 3.81
N PRO A 203 6.14 -8.48 4.89
CA PRO A 203 5.96 -7.19 5.57
C PRO A 203 6.32 -5.97 4.71
N SER A 204 7.13 -6.18 3.67
CA SER A 204 7.56 -5.13 2.73
C SER A 204 6.64 -4.98 1.51
N ASN A 205 5.56 -5.76 1.44
CA ASN A 205 4.59 -5.68 0.37
C ASN A 205 4.03 -4.27 0.21
N GLU A 206 3.98 -3.76 -1.02
CA GLU A 206 3.53 -2.39 -1.30
C GLU A 206 2.13 -2.08 -0.75
N TYR A 207 1.20 -3.03 -0.84
CA TYR A 207 -0.18 -2.84 -0.34
C TYR A 207 -0.24 -2.80 1.19
N VAL A 208 0.62 -3.57 1.85
CA VAL A 208 0.77 -3.54 3.32
C VAL A 208 1.29 -2.18 3.76
N LEU A 209 2.35 -1.70 3.11
CA LEU A 209 2.95 -0.40 3.40
C LEU A 209 1.96 0.75 3.12
N MET A 210 1.20 0.67 2.01
CA MET A 210 0.14 1.63 1.70
C MET A 210 -0.95 1.67 2.77
N ALA A 211 -1.46 0.52 3.21
CA ALA A 211 -2.50 0.44 4.22
C ALA A 211 -2.06 1.02 5.56
N LYS A 212 -0.84 0.69 5.99
CA LYS A 212 -0.22 1.25 7.20
C LYS A 212 0.00 2.75 7.07
N GLY A 213 0.49 3.22 5.91
CA GLY A 213 0.66 4.63 5.63
C GLY A 213 -0.65 5.40 5.73
N GLU A 214 -1.73 4.90 5.17
CA GLU A 214 -3.06 5.51 5.28
C GLU A 214 -3.58 5.51 6.73
N GLN A 215 -3.31 4.46 7.49
CA GLN A 215 -3.64 4.45 8.92
C GLN A 215 -2.89 5.56 9.66
N GLN A 216 -1.57 5.71 9.42
CA GLN A 216 -0.77 6.78 10.03
C GLN A 216 -1.25 8.18 9.60
N MET A 217 -1.72 8.32 8.34
CA MET A 217 -2.36 9.57 7.87
C MET A 217 -3.61 9.91 8.69
N ASN A 218 -4.47 8.92 8.94
CA ASN A 218 -5.68 9.09 9.74
C ASN A 218 -5.36 9.43 11.22
N ASP A 219 -4.26 8.89 11.74
CA ASP A 219 -3.77 9.14 13.09
C ASP A 219 -2.96 10.46 13.19
N GLN A 220 -2.86 11.22 12.07
CA GLN A 220 -2.09 12.46 11.94
C GLN A 220 -0.58 12.30 12.19
N ASN A 221 -0.07 11.08 12.13
CA ASN A 221 1.35 10.78 12.23
C ASN A 221 2.01 10.84 10.84
N TYR A 222 2.14 12.06 10.32
CA TYR A 222 2.57 12.28 8.93
C TYR A 222 4.02 11.88 8.68
N GLU A 223 4.91 11.91 9.68
CA GLU A 223 6.31 11.48 9.52
C GLU A 223 6.39 9.99 9.21
N GLU A 224 5.68 9.17 9.98
CA GLU A 224 5.64 7.73 9.77
C GLU A 224 4.88 7.38 8.48
N ALA A 225 3.82 8.12 8.13
CA ALA A 225 3.13 7.96 6.85
C ALA A 225 4.06 8.21 5.66
N VAL A 226 4.87 9.29 5.69
CA VAL A 226 5.86 9.59 4.65
C VAL A 226 6.88 8.46 4.56
N ARG A 227 7.39 7.95 5.68
CA ARG A 227 8.35 6.85 5.71
C ARG A 227 7.79 5.59 5.03
N LEU A 228 6.57 5.20 5.38
CA LEU A 228 5.90 4.01 4.83
C LEU A 228 5.60 4.15 3.33
N PHE A 229 5.08 5.30 2.90
CA PHE A 229 4.84 5.54 1.48
C PHE A 229 6.13 5.66 0.67
N SER A 230 7.23 6.17 1.25
CA SER A 230 8.53 6.18 0.59
C SER A 230 9.05 4.77 0.37
N GLN A 231 8.96 3.90 1.38
CA GLN A 231 9.31 2.48 1.24
C GLN A 231 8.45 1.78 0.18
N ALA A 232 7.14 2.06 0.14
CA ALA A 232 6.27 1.51 -0.89
C ALA A 232 6.67 1.98 -2.30
N ALA A 233 7.10 3.24 -2.44
CA ALA A 233 7.51 3.82 -3.72
C ALA A 233 8.87 3.31 -4.23
N GLU A 234 9.75 2.82 -3.36
CA GLU A 234 11.02 2.19 -3.75
C GLU A 234 10.81 0.89 -4.51
N HIS A 235 9.72 0.18 -4.21
CA HIS A 235 9.40 -1.13 -4.79
C HIS A 235 8.31 -1.10 -5.86
N SER A 236 7.71 0.07 -6.10
CA SER A 236 6.55 0.20 -6.99
C SER A 236 6.57 1.49 -7.81
N GLU A 237 6.31 1.34 -9.11
CA GLU A 237 6.06 2.48 -10.01
C GLU A 237 4.59 2.97 -9.97
N ASN A 238 3.79 2.45 -9.04
CA ASN A 238 2.37 2.74 -8.94
C ASN A 238 2.11 4.24 -8.68
N HIS A 239 1.36 4.86 -9.58
CA HIS A 239 1.00 6.28 -9.49
C HIS A 239 0.24 6.61 -8.20
N SER A 240 -0.60 5.69 -7.72
CA SER A 240 -1.36 5.85 -6.48
C SER A 240 -0.47 6.00 -5.24
N VAL A 241 0.63 5.22 -5.16
CA VAL A 241 1.64 5.33 -4.08
C VAL A 241 2.28 6.72 -4.10
N ARG A 242 2.68 7.20 -5.28
CA ARG A 242 3.32 8.52 -5.44
C ARG A 242 2.39 9.67 -5.04
N GLN A 243 1.11 9.58 -5.38
CA GLN A 243 0.11 10.57 -4.97
C GLN A 243 -0.07 10.61 -3.45
N ARG A 244 -0.12 9.44 -2.81
CA ARG A 244 -0.22 9.33 -1.34
C ARG A 244 1.02 9.87 -0.64
N LEU A 245 2.21 9.53 -1.16
CA LEU A 245 3.47 10.09 -0.67
C LEU A 245 3.47 11.62 -0.74
N PHE A 246 3.11 12.18 -1.89
CA PHE A 246 3.04 13.63 -2.07
C PHE A 246 2.06 14.28 -1.07
N LYS A 247 0.87 13.68 -0.91
CA LYS A 247 -0.13 14.15 0.07
C LYS A 247 0.40 14.12 1.50
N ALA A 248 1.08 13.01 1.89
CA ALA A 248 1.67 12.87 3.21
C ALA A 248 2.79 13.89 3.46
N GLN A 249 3.68 14.11 2.48
CA GLN A 249 4.74 15.12 2.55
C GLN A 249 4.17 16.53 2.69
N LYS A 250 3.10 16.85 1.94
CA LYS A 250 2.42 18.14 2.04
C LYS A 250 1.85 18.35 3.46
N LEU A 251 1.14 17.35 4.00
CA LEU A 251 0.57 17.44 5.34
C LEU A 251 1.64 17.46 6.44
N LEU A 252 2.73 16.71 6.27
CA LEU A 252 3.88 16.78 7.17
C LEU A 252 4.48 18.19 7.19
N LYS A 253 4.68 18.80 6.02
CA LYS A 253 5.17 20.16 5.92
C LYS A 253 4.21 21.15 6.61
N GLN A 254 2.91 21.04 6.34
CA GLN A 254 1.88 21.86 6.99
C GLN A 254 1.80 21.66 8.51
N SER A 255 2.05 20.45 9.02
CA SER A 255 2.02 20.19 10.47
C SER A 255 3.20 20.79 11.22
N LYS A 256 4.33 21.00 10.52
CA LYS A 256 5.54 21.62 11.07
C LYS A 256 5.54 23.15 10.98
N THR A 257 4.69 23.72 10.12
CA THR A 257 4.57 25.16 9.96
C THR A 257 3.71 25.79 11.05
N LYS A 258 4.01 27.03 11.41
CA LYS A 258 3.18 27.82 12.32
C LYS A 258 1.78 28.01 11.71
N ASP A 259 0.71 27.72 12.46
CA ASP A 259 -0.65 27.96 11.97
C ASP A 259 -1.00 29.45 12.05
N TYR A 260 -0.71 30.17 10.98
CA TYR A 260 -0.94 31.62 10.90
C TYR A 260 -2.41 32.00 11.03
N TYR A 261 -3.36 31.16 10.60
CA TYR A 261 -4.79 31.38 10.81
C TYR A 261 -5.16 31.32 12.29
N LYS A 262 -4.58 30.38 13.02
CA LYS A 262 -4.76 30.25 14.47
C LYS A 262 -4.12 31.42 15.22
N VAL A 263 -2.96 31.89 14.77
CA VAL A 263 -2.30 33.07 15.35
C VAL A 263 -3.18 34.30 15.22
N LEU A 264 -3.84 34.53 14.08
CA LEU A 264 -4.77 35.64 13.88
C LEU A 264 -6.18 35.37 14.45
N GLY A 265 -6.48 34.14 14.88
CA GLY A 265 -7.79 33.75 15.41
C GLY A 265 -8.88 33.83 14.36
N VAL A 266 -8.58 33.44 13.12
CA VAL A 266 -9.52 33.42 11.98
C VAL A 266 -9.64 32.02 11.39
N SER A 267 -10.73 31.74 10.71
CA SER A 267 -10.90 30.49 9.98
C SER A 267 -10.02 30.44 8.71
N ARG A 268 -9.66 29.24 8.24
CA ARG A 268 -8.85 29.06 7.02
C ARG A 268 -9.54 29.55 5.74
N ASP A 269 -10.87 29.64 5.73
CA ASP A 269 -11.68 30.17 4.65
C ASP A 269 -11.98 31.68 4.78
N ALA A 270 -11.38 32.36 5.79
CA ALA A 270 -11.58 33.77 6.03
C ALA A 270 -11.20 34.63 4.81
N ASP A 271 -12.05 35.60 4.49
CA ASP A 271 -11.77 36.58 3.45
C ASP A 271 -10.69 37.58 3.88
N GLU A 272 -10.10 38.27 2.93
CA GLU A 272 -9.05 39.27 3.17
C GLU A 272 -9.46 40.37 4.16
N ARG A 273 -10.73 40.79 4.14
CA ARG A 273 -11.26 41.82 5.06
C ARG A 273 -11.26 41.30 6.50
N THR A 274 -11.63 40.03 6.70
CA THR A 274 -11.65 39.39 8.02
C THR A 274 -10.23 39.25 8.56
N ILE A 275 -9.26 38.83 7.73
CA ILE A 275 -7.83 38.74 8.09
C ILE A 275 -7.31 40.12 8.49
N LYS A 276 -7.52 41.17 7.69
CA LYS A 276 -7.11 42.54 7.99
C LYS A 276 -7.76 43.09 9.27
N LYS A 277 -9.04 42.79 9.51
CA LYS A 277 -9.76 43.19 10.73
C LYS A 277 -9.18 42.50 11.99
N ALA A 278 -8.90 41.18 11.90
CA ALA A 278 -8.29 40.42 12.98
C ALA A 278 -6.89 40.96 13.34
N TYR A 279 -6.04 41.16 12.31
CA TYR A 279 -4.74 41.75 12.49
C TYR A 279 -4.80 43.11 13.22
N ARG A 280 -5.63 44.06 12.75
CA ARG A 280 -5.76 45.40 13.36
C ARG A 280 -6.20 45.32 14.82
N ARG A 281 -7.06 44.37 15.18
CA ARG A 281 -7.52 44.15 16.53
C ARG A 281 -6.35 43.66 17.41
N LEU A 282 -5.66 42.59 16.98
CA LEU A 282 -4.57 41.97 17.72
C LEU A 282 -3.35 42.90 17.83
N ALA A 283 -3.03 43.65 16.78
CA ALA A 283 -1.96 44.62 16.78
C ALA A 283 -2.17 45.77 17.80
N ARG A 284 -3.43 46.22 17.99
CA ARG A 284 -3.77 47.20 19.03
C ARG A 284 -3.70 46.62 20.44
N GLU A 285 -4.03 45.34 20.59
CA GLU A 285 -4.08 44.64 21.87
C GLU A 285 -2.66 44.30 22.38
N HIS A 286 -1.76 43.91 21.46
CA HIS A 286 -0.42 43.47 21.78
C HIS A 286 0.67 44.49 21.41
N HIS A 287 0.30 45.78 21.19
CA HIS A 287 1.28 46.83 20.86
C HIS A 287 2.26 47.06 21.99
N PRO A 288 3.60 47.15 21.73
CA PRO A 288 4.62 47.35 22.76
C PRO A 288 4.37 48.59 23.63
N ASP A 289 3.93 49.70 23.01
CA ASP A 289 3.64 50.96 23.73
C ASP A 289 2.48 50.87 24.73
N LYS A 290 1.69 49.82 24.65
CA LYS A 290 0.58 49.54 25.56
C LYS A 290 0.86 48.40 26.54
N GLY A 291 2.14 48.02 26.67
CA GLY A 291 2.57 46.92 27.54
C GLY A 291 2.27 45.55 26.97
N GLY A 292 2.04 45.44 25.63
CA GLY A 292 1.81 44.17 24.95
C GLY A 292 3.07 43.32 24.83
N ASP A 293 2.86 42.03 24.61
CA ASP A 293 3.93 41.04 24.48
C ASP A 293 4.60 41.15 23.09
N GLN A 294 5.90 41.43 23.07
CA GLN A 294 6.67 41.61 21.85
C GLN A 294 6.77 40.31 21.02
N GLU A 295 6.84 39.13 21.65
CA GLU A 295 6.87 37.86 20.94
C GLU A 295 5.53 37.58 20.22
N LYS A 296 4.41 37.86 20.90
CA LYS A 296 3.08 37.75 20.27
C LYS A 296 2.91 38.73 19.11
N MET A 297 3.42 39.97 19.29
CA MET A 297 3.35 40.95 18.22
C MET A 297 4.14 40.52 16.99
N THR A 298 5.33 39.94 17.18
CA THR A 298 6.13 39.33 16.09
C THR A 298 5.37 38.22 15.37
N GLN A 299 4.77 37.30 16.11
CA GLN A 299 3.97 36.22 15.53
C GLN A 299 2.76 36.77 14.75
N ILE A 300 2.08 37.78 15.25
CA ILE A 300 0.95 38.42 14.57
C ILE A 300 1.39 39.09 13.27
N ASN A 301 2.55 39.73 13.27
CA ASN A 301 3.11 40.37 12.08
C ASN A 301 3.54 39.34 11.03
N GLU A 302 4.22 38.28 11.44
CA GLU A 302 4.57 37.15 10.56
C GLU A 302 3.32 36.57 9.91
N ALA A 303 2.28 36.26 10.71
CA ALA A 303 1.04 35.67 10.22
C ALA A 303 0.33 36.59 9.22
N PHE A 304 0.26 37.90 9.49
CA PHE A 304 -0.33 38.85 8.57
C PHE A 304 0.52 39.08 7.32
N GLY A 305 1.86 39.06 7.43
CA GLY A 305 2.77 39.16 6.30
C GLY A 305 2.52 38.07 5.25
N VAL A 306 2.19 36.87 5.69
CA VAL A 306 1.86 35.75 4.79
C VAL A 306 0.39 35.80 4.36
N LEU A 307 -0.57 35.88 5.29
CA LEU A 307 -2.00 35.78 4.98
C LEU A 307 -2.60 37.05 4.37
N GLY A 308 -1.94 38.18 4.54
CA GLY A 308 -2.36 39.47 3.98
C GLY A 308 -2.00 39.66 2.50
N ASN A 309 -1.15 38.83 1.94
CA ASN A 309 -0.79 38.79 0.53
C ASN A 309 -1.37 37.55 -0.13
N ALA A 310 -2.16 37.71 -1.20
CA ALA A 310 -2.85 36.62 -1.86
C ALA A 310 -1.90 35.54 -2.39
N GLU A 311 -0.76 35.93 -2.97
CA GLU A 311 0.25 35.01 -3.53
C GLU A 311 0.97 34.22 -2.42
N LEU A 312 1.39 34.89 -1.34
CA LEU A 312 2.04 34.22 -0.20
C LEU A 312 1.07 33.32 0.55
N ARG A 313 -0.20 33.72 0.66
CA ARG A 313 -1.28 32.91 1.25
C ARG A 313 -1.50 31.65 0.44
N GLU A 314 -1.59 31.74 -0.90
CA GLU A 314 -1.74 30.58 -1.77
C GLU A 314 -0.55 29.62 -1.64
N ARG A 315 0.68 30.12 -1.57
CA ARG A 315 1.87 29.29 -1.32
C ARG A 315 1.80 28.61 0.05
N TYR A 316 1.47 29.35 1.08
CA TYR A 316 1.29 28.81 2.44
C TYR A 316 0.19 27.74 2.49
N ASP A 317 -0.96 27.98 1.88
CA ASP A 317 -2.08 27.03 1.81
C ASP A 317 -1.69 25.76 1.01
N ASN A 318 -0.75 25.90 0.07
CA ASN A 318 -0.15 24.77 -0.64
C ASN A 318 0.97 24.05 0.14
N GLY A 319 1.30 24.50 1.37
CA GLY A 319 2.29 23.88 2.25
C GLY A 319 3.70 24.43 2.07
N ASP A 320 3.87 25.55 1.38
CA ASP A 320 5.14 26.24 1.22
C ASP A 320 5.14 27.50 2.09
N ASP A 321 5.69 27.38 3.32
CA ASP A 321 5.77 28.52 4.24
C ASP A 321 6.88 29.47 3.77
N PRO A 322 6.52 30.72 3.39
CA PRO A 322 7.52 31.72 2.97
C PRO A 322 8.55 32.06 4.05
N ASN A 323 8.22 31.80 5.32
CA ASN A 323 9.09 32.07 6.47
C ASN A 323 9.88 30.83 6.96
N ASP A 324 9.82 29.68 6.24
CA ASP A 324 10.58 28.48 6.60
C ASP A 324 12.07 28.66 6.20
N PRO A 325 12.99 28.76 7.15
CA PRO A 325 14.42 28.92 6.86
C PRO A 325 15.07 27.69 6.22
N THR A 326 14.36 26.54 6.21
CA THR A 326 14.87 25.28 5.64
C THR A 326 14.39 25.01 4.21
N GLY A 327 13.46 25.82 3.70
CA GLY A 327 12.94 25.74 2.32
C GLY A 327 13.94 26.28 1.32
N GLY A 328 14.72 25.40 0.70
CA GLY A 328 15.76 25.78 -0.25
C GLY A 328 15.28 26.62 -1.42
N GLN A 329 16.04 27.67 -1.76
CA GLN A 329 16.06 28.45 -3.00
C GLN A 329 14.89 29.42 -3.29
N HIS A 330 14.25 30.01 -2.30
CA HIS A 330 13.55 31.28 -2.56
C HIS A 330 13.99 32.32 -1.55
N ALA A 331 14.23 33.55 -2.04
CA ALA A 331 14.72 34.68 -1.27
C ALA A 331 14.06 34.72 0.12
N SER A 332 14.88 34.69 1.14
CA SER A 332 14.45 34.81 2.54
C SER A 332 13.63 36.07 2.69
N TYR A 333 12.61 36.02 3.55
CA TYR A 333 11.84 37.23 3.93
C TYR A 333 12.78 38.37 4.38
N GLU A 334 13.95 38.05 4.92
CA GLU A 334 15.02 39.00 5.25
C GLU A 334 15.60 39.69 4.01
N ASP A 335 15.76 39.01 2.87
CA ASP A 335 16.22 39.62 1.63
C ASP A 335 15.18 40.58 1.03
N MET A 336 13.90 40.31 1.22
CA MET A 336 12.79 41.17 0.79
C MET A 336 12.70 42.41 1.69
N PHE A 337 13.10 42.30 2.97
CA PHE A 337 13.22 43.41 3.90
C PHE A 337 14.47 44.25 3.62
N ALA A 338 15.58 43.65 3.21
CA ALA A 338 16.86 44.35 2.97
C ALA A 338 16.83 45.26 1.72
N HIS A 339 15.93 45.03 0.78
CA HIS A 339 15.79 45.79 -0.46
C HIS A 339 14.69 46.87 -0.43
N GLY A 340 14.16 47.25 0.75
CA GLY A 340 13.25 48.41 0.90
C GLY A 340 11.86 48.27 0.25
N ALA A 341 11.51 47.12 -0.29
CA ALA A 341 10.17 46.79 -0.78
C ALA A 341 9.33 46.23 0.36
N HIS A 342 9.06 47.04 1.38
CA HIS A 342 8.18 46.67 2.48
C HIS A 342 6.73 46.61 1.95
N PRO A 343 6.07 45.44 1.91
CA PRO A 343 4.61 45.40 1.71
C PRO A 343 3.88 46.22 2.77
N PHE A 344 4.53 46.38 3.91
CA PHE A 344 4.09 47.13 5.07
C PHE A 344 4.23 48.67 4.90
N ALA A 345 5.27 49.18 4.20
CA ALA A 345 5.42 50.57 3.92
C ALA A 345 4.31 51.15 3.02
N GLN A 346 3.88 50.39 2.04
CA GLN A 346 2.74 50.75 1.20
C GLN A 346 1.43 50.82 1.98
N PHE A 347 1.22 49.91 2.92
CA PHE A 347 0.01 49.94 3.76
C PHE A 347 0.00 51.10 4.74
N PHE A 348 1.12 51.49 5.33
CA PHE A 348 1.22 52.69 6.18
C PHE A 348 1.10 53.96 5.39
N GLN A 349 1.66 54.06 4.18
CA GLN A 349 1.44 55.22 3.29
C GLN A 349 -0.04 55.39 2.91
N GLN A 350 -0.77 54.33 2.66
CA GLN A 350 -2.19 54.36 2.32
C GLN A 350 -3.09 54.65 3.53
N ALA A 351 -2.68 54.26 4.74
CA ALA A 351 -3.40 54.55 5.98
C ALA A 351 -3.22 56.02 6.43
N HIS A 352 -2.07 56.63 6.08
CA HIS A 352 -1.81 58.05 6.41
C HIS A 352 -2.63 59.03 5.59
N PHE A 353 -3.11 58.68 4.41
CA PHE A 353 -3.90 59.56 3.55
C PHE A 353 -5.39 59.66 3.95
N GLN A 354 -5.90 58.83 4.86
CA GLN A 354 -7.33 58.77 5.20
C GLN A 354 -7.71 59.37 6.56
N TYR A 355 -6.69 59.81 7.38
CA TYR A 355 -6.94 60.50 8.63
C TYR A 355 -6.01 61.70 8.74
N GLY A 356 -6.57 62.87 8.53
CA GLY A 356 -5.90 64.14 8.49
C GLY A 356 -5.16 64.52 9.75
N GLY A 357 -3.98 65.12 9.56
CA GLY A 357 -3.41 66.24 10.34
C GLY A 357 -2.82 65.87 11.68
N GLY A 358 -1.50 65.83 11.74
CA GLY A 358 -0.72 65.88 12.98
C GLY A 358 0.68 65.35 12.78
N ALA A 359 1.62 66.26 12.48
CA ALA A 359 3.05 65.93 12.38
C ALA A 359 3.60 65.54 13.76
N HIS A 360 4.09 64.33 13.89
CA HIS A 360 5.11 63.97 14.86
C HIS A 360 6.12 63.04 14.16
N ASP A 361 7.36 63.59 14.05
CA ASP A 361 8.55 62.86 13.64
C ASP A 361 8.78 61.67 14.56
N PHE A 362 8.81 60.46 13.98
CA PHE A 362 9.31 59.30 14.63
C PHE A 362 10.65 58.93 13.97
N HIS A 363 11.74 59.31 14.62
CA HIS A 363 13.07 58.78 14.39
C HIS A 363 13.13 57.37 15.00
N PHE A 364 13.46 56.39 14.21
CA PHE A 364 13.91 55.09 14.70
C PHE A 364 15.42 55.07 14.57
N ASP A 365 16.11 55.14 15.70
CA ASP A 365 17.49 54.69 15.86
C ASP A 365 17.49 53.20 16.27
N PHE A 366 18.46 52.46 15.71
CA PHE A 366 18.67 51.04 15.90
C PHE A 366 19.12 50.67 17.30
#